data_c320de84f9c2021a9b154ebd6590c56c
#
_entry.id   c320de84f9c2021a9b154ebd6590c56c
#
_cell.length_a   1.000
_cell.length_b   1.000
_cell.length_c   1.000
_cell.angle_alpha   90.00
_cell.angle_beta   90.00
_cell.angle_gamma   90.00
#
_symmetry.space_group_name_H-M   'P 1'
#
loop_
_entity.id
_entity.type
_entity.pdbx_description
1 polymer ?
#
loop_
_entity_poly.entity_id
_entity_poly.type
_entity_poly.pdbx_seq_one_letter_code
_entity_poly.pdbx_strand_id
1 'polypeptide(L)'
;GMRLYWTEKLAEAGYNVPAVIHPSAVVSPSAKIGQGSFVMQRAVVNTNVVIEDGVLVNSGAVVDHDSYVASGAHIGLGSVVKANCTINKKKN
;
A
#
# COMPACT_ATOMS: atom_id res chain seq x y z
N GLY A 1 -1.44 -4.76 11.69
CA GLY A 1 -0.26 -5.60 11.70
C GLY A 1 0.96 -4.90 12.25
N MET A 2 2.02 -5.64 12.37
CA MET A 2 3.27 -5.14 12.96
C MET A 2 3.84 -3.96 12.18
N ARG A 3 3.73 -3.98 10.86
CA ARG A 3 4.23 -2.91 9.99
C ARG A 3 3.55 -1.58 10.30
N LEU A 4 2.24 -1.59 10.42
CA LEU A 4 1.48 -0.38 10.75
C LEU A 4 1.82 0.10 12.17
N TYR A 5 1.93 -0.83 13.11
CA TYR A 5 2.31 -0.51 14.48
C TYR A 5 3.63 0.26 14.55
N TRP A 6 4.68 -0.26 13.91
CA TRP A 6 5.99 0.39 13.94
C TRP A 6 5.99 1.70 13.16
N THR A 7 5.24 1.77 12.05
CA THR A 7 5.11 3.01 11.28
C THR A 7 4.53 4.12 12.15
N GLU A 8 3.44 3.81 12.87
CA GLU A 8 2.81 4.78 13.75
C GLU A 8 3.70 5.18 14.92
N LYS A 9 4.38 4.23 15.53
CA LYS A 9 5.29 4.49 16.65
C LYS A 9 6.46 5.39 16.24
N LEU A 10 7.07 5.10 15.10
CA LEU A 10 8.18 5.91 14.60
C LEU A 10 7.71 7.30 14.21
N ALA A 11 6.54 7.41 13.59
CA ALA A 11 5.99 8.71 13.23
C ALA A 11 5.69 9.55 14.47
N GLU A 12 5.13 8.97 15.51
CA GLU A 12 4.90 9.64 16.79
C GLU A 12 6.20 10.16 17.40
N ALA A 13 7.29 9.43 17.22
CA ALA A 13 8.61 9.84 17.72
C ALA A 13 9.30 10.85 16.81
N GLY A 14 8.64 11.31 15.74
CA GLY A 14 9.17 12.31 14.83
C GLY A 14 9.99 11.76 13.67
N TYR A 15 10.01 10.45 13.48
CA TYR A 15 10.73 9.85 12.36
C TYR A 15 9.84 9.79 11.11
N ASN A 16 10.45 10.07 9.97
CA ASN A 16 9.80 9.87 8.68
C ASN A 16 10.04 8.43 8.23
N VAL A 17 8.96 7.68 7.99
CA VAL A 17 9.03 6.29 7.56
C VAL A 17 8.54 6.21 6.12
N PRO A 18 9.44 6.28 5.12
CA PRO A 18 9.01 6.31 3.72
C PRO A 18 8.40 4.98 3.29
N ALA A 19 7.59 5.03 2.26
CA ALA A 19 7.16 3.83 1.56
C ALA A 19 8.36 3.22 0.83
N VAL A 20 8.37 1.90 0.74
CA VAL A 20 9.38 1.17 -0.02
C VAL A 20 8.72 0.60 -1.27
N ILE A 21 9.20 1.04 -2.43
CA ILE A 21 8.63 0.63 -3.72
C ILE A 21 9.72 -0.07 -4.50
N HIS A 22 9.48 -1.34 -4.83
CA HIS A 22 10.44 -2.11 -5.61
C HIS A 22 10.60 -1.48 -7.00
N PRO A 23 11.84 -1.41 -7.54
CA PRO A 23 12.07 -0.78 -8.84
C PRO A 23 11.27 -1.37 -9.99
N SER A 24 10.87 -2.64 -9.91
CA SER A 24 10.05 -3.27 -10.95
C SER A 24 8.56 -3.04 -10.79
N ALA A 25 8.13 -2.41 -9.69
CA ALA A 25 6.71 -2.08 -9.52
C ALA A 25 6.35 -0.91 -10.42
N VAL A 26 5.11 -0.89 -10.89
CA VAL A 26 4.59 0.19 -11.72
C VAL A 26 3.60 0.98 -10.88
N VAL A 27 3.98 2.20 -10.50
CA VAL A 27 3.14 3.07 -9.67
C VAL A 27 2.82 4.31 -10.47
N SER A 28 1.52 4.58 -10.65
CA SER A 28 1.07 5.77 -11.35
C SER A 28 1.51 7.03 -10.61
N PRO A 29 1.93 8.08 -11.33
CA PRO A 29 2.28 9.35 -10.69
C PRO A 29 1.17 9.95 -9.84
N SER A 30 -0.09 9.65 -10.14
CA SER A 30 -1.23 10.16 -9.38
C SER A 30 -1.60 9.30 -8.18
N ALA A 31 -0.97 8.13 -8.02
CA ALA A 31 -1.21 7.28 -6.86
C ALA A 31 -0.53 7.85 -5.61
N LYS A 32 -1.16 7.65 -4.46
CA LYS A 32 -0.61 8.06 -3.18
C LYS A 32 -0.30 6.81 -2.37
N ILE A 33 0.89 6.75 -1.81
CA ILE A 33 1.33 5.59 -1.02
C ILE A 33 1.82 6.08 0.33
N GLY A 34 1.16 5.63 1.38
CA GLY A 34 1.40 6.08 2.73
C GLY A 34 2.70 5.56 3.33
N GLN A 35 3.09 6.15 4.45
CA GLN A 35 4.32 5.81 5.15
C GLN A 35 4.35 4.35 5.57
N GLY A 36 5.53 3.75 5.52
CA GLY A 36 5.74 2.37 5.96
C GLY A 36 5.06 1.32 5.11
N SER A 37 4.49 1.70 3.97
CA SER A 37 3.91 0.75 3.04
C SER A 37 4.99 0.15 2.16
N PHE A 38 4.74 -1.07 1.69
CA PHE A 38 5.64 -1.80 0.81
C PHE A 38 4.90 -2.16 -0.47
N VAL A 39 5.48 -1.79 -1.61
CA VAL A 39 4.99 -2.21 -2.92
C VAL A 39 6.07 -3.10 -3.52
N MET A 40 5.75 -4.38 -3.64
CA MET A 40 6.74 -5.39 -3.99
C MET A 40 6.91 -5.53 -5.50
N GLN A 41 7.81 -6.42 -5.90
CA GLN A 41 8.18 -6.56 -7.30
C GLN A 41 6.98 -6.87 -8.19
N ARG A 42 6.95 -6.25 -9.36
CA ARG A 42 5.93 -6.42 -10.39
C ARG A 42 4.50 -6.11 -9.95
N ALA A 43 4.34 -5.45 -8.82
CA ALA A 43 3.04 -4.95 -8.42
C ALA A 43 2.68 -3.72 -9.27
N VAL A 44 1.39 -3.49 -9.44
CA VAL A 44 0.88 -2.34 -10.18
C VAL A 44 -0.07 -1.57 -9.26
N VAL A 45 0.21 -0.28 -9.09
CA VAL A 45 -0.68 0.63 -8.36
C VAL A 45 -1.09 1.70 -9.35
N ASN A 46 -2.35 1.65 -9.78
CA ASN A 46 -2.83 2.41 -10.92
C ASN A 46 -3.26 3.83 -10.54
N THR A 47 -3.82 4.54 -11.50
CA THR A 47 -4.18 5.96 -11.42
C THR A 47 -5.14 6.25 -10.26
N ASN A 48 -4.86 7.32 -9.53
CA ASN A 48 -5.68 7.81 -8.42
C ASN A 48 -5.93 6.82 -7.30
N VAL A 49 -5.13 5.77 -7.22
CA VAL A 49 -5.20 4.83 -6.09
C VAL A 49 -4.65 5.50 -4.84
N VAL A 50 -5.30 5.26 -3.72
CA VAL A 50 -4.80 5.70 -2.41
C VAL A 50 -4.47 4.47 -1.59
N ILE A 51 -3.19 4.32 -1.27
CA ILE A 51 -2.68 3.31 -0.36
C ILE A 51 -2.34 4.04 0.94
N GLU A 52 -3.00 3.67 2.03
CA GLU A 52 -2.73 4.31 3.31
C GLU A 52 -1.43 3.78 3.95
N ASP A 53 -1.21 4.05 5.24
CA ASP A 53 0.06 3.71 5.90
C ASP A 53 0.16 2.22 6.23
N GLY A 54 1.37 1.68 6.21
CA GLY A 54 1.66 0.32 6.66
C GLY A 54 1.01 -0.79 5.85
N VAL A 55 0.72 -0.53 4.58
CA VAL A 55 0.09 -1.50 3.67
C VAL A 55 1.17 -2.32 2.97
N LEU A 56 0.89 -3.60 2.76
CA LEU A 56 1.71 -4.44 1.89
C LEU A 56 0.95 -4.73 0.60
N VAL A 57 1.49 -4.28 -0.52
CA VAL A 57 1.04 -4.69 -1.85
C VAL A 57 2.05 -5.72 -2.34
N ASN A 58 1.68 -6.99 -2.25
CA ASN A 58 2.63 -8.07 -2.47
C ASN A 58 2.96 -8.26 -3.95
N SER A 59 3.93 -9.15 -4.22
CA SER A 59 4.47 -9.32 -5.59
C SER A 59 3.38 -9.64 -6.60
N GLY A 60 3.42 -8.96 -7.73
CA GLY A 60 2.50 -9.19 -8.84
C GLY A 60 1.06 -8.75 -8.60
N ALA A 61 0.75 -8.18 -7.44
CA ALA A 61 -0.61 -7.70 -7.17
C ALA A 61 -0.92 -6.46 -8.02
N VAL A 62 -2.18 -6.29 -8.35
CA VAL A 62 -2.65 -5.13 -9.12
C VAL A 62 -3.72 -4.43 -8.31
N VAL A 63 -3.52 -3.14 -8.04
CA VAL A 63 -4.54 -2.28 -7.46
C VAL A 63 -4.99 -1.34 -8.56
N ASP A 64 -6.20 -1.56 -9.08
CA ASP A 64 -6.68 -0.84 -10.24
C ASP A 64 -7.16 0.57 -9.87
N HIS A 65 -7.44 1.37 -10.89
CA HIS A 65 -7.63 2.81 -10.74
C HIS A 65 -8.74 3.19 -9.75
N ASP A 66 -8.55 4.30 -9.08
CA ASP A 66 -9.52 4.90 -8.16
C ASP A 66 -9.91 4.01 -6.97
N SER A 67 -9.07 3.03 -6.62
CA SER A 67 -9.29 2.19 -5.45
C SER A 67 -8.65 2.79 -4.22
N TYR A 68 -9.16 2.40 -3.06
CA TYR A 68 -8.66 2.84 -1.76
C TYR A 68 -8.29 1.62 -0.91
N VAL A 69 -7.10 1.64 -0.33
CA VAL A 69 -6.61 0.56 0.52
C VAL A 69 -6.30 1.12 1.91
N ALA A 70 -7.05 0.68 2.90
CA ALA A 70 -6.94 1.19 4.27
C ALA A 70 -5.63 0.77 4.95
N SER A 71 -5.23 1.54 5.95
CA SER A 71 -4.00 1.32 6.71
C SER A 71 -3.89 -0.11 7.22
N GLY A 72 -2.69 -0.68 7.10
CA GLY A 72 -2.38 -2.01 7.61
C GLY A 72 -2.90 -3.16 6.77
N ALA A 73 -3.57 -2.91 5.67
CA ALA A 73 -4.09 -3.97 4.81
C ALA A 73 -2.96 -4.73 4.10
N HIS A 74 -3.27 -5.96 3.71
CA HIS A 74 -2.34 -6.81 2.98
C HIS A 74 -3.01 -7.28 1.69
N ILE A 75 -2.48 -6.83 0.56
CA ILE A 75 -2.91 -7.29 -0.76
C ILE A 75 -2.00 -8.45 -1.14
N GLY A 76 -2.56 -9.64 -1.21
CA GLY A 76 -1.79 -10.87 -1.38
C GLY A 76 -1.11 -11.01 -2.74
N LEU A 77 -0.23 -12.01 -2.84
CA LEU A 77 0.50 -12.33 -4.07
C LEU A 77 -0.47 -12.46 -5.25
N GLY A 78 -0.19 -11.74 -6.33
CA GLY A 78 -0.94 -11.84 -7.57
C GLY A 78 -2.40 -11.44 -7.51
N SER A 79 -2.85 -10.89 -6.39
CA SER A 79 -4.25 -10.49 -6.22
C SER A 79 -4.58 -9.27 -7.07
N VAL A 80 -5.86 -9.15 -7.43
CA VAL A 80 -6.34 -8.00 -8.17
C VAL A 80 -7.42 -7.29 -7.35
N VAL A 81 -7.16 -6.03 -7.05
CA VAL A 81 -8.17 -5.13 -6.49
C VAL A 81 -8.75 -4.37 -7.67
N LYS A 82 -10.01 -4.62 -7.98
CA LYS A 82 -10.67 -4.02 -9.14
C LYS A 82 -10.85 -2.51 -8.94
N ALA A 83 -11.09 -1.82 -10.05
CA ALA A 83 -11.28 -0.38 -10.05
C ALA A 83 -12.41 0.06 -9.10
N ASN A 84 -12.22 1.21 -8.48
CA ASN A 84 -13.21 1.82 -7.58
C ASN A 84 -13.59 0.94 -6.39
N CYS A 85 -12.67 0.09 -5.94
CA CYS A 85 -12.89 -0.76 -4.77
C CYS A 85 -12.26 -0.16 -3.53
N THR A 86 -12.82 -0.49 -2.38
CA THR A 86 -12.27 -0.12 -1.09
C THR A 86 -11.88 -1.41 -0.36
N ILE A 87 -10.62 -1.49 0.04
CA ILE A 87 -10.14 -2.56 0.90
C ILE A 87 -10.08 -1.99 2.31
N ASN A 88 -10.90 -2.56 3.19
CA ASN A 88 -11.02 -2.07 4.55
C ASN A 88 -9.85 -2.54 5.42
N LYS A 89 -9.68 -1.85 6.53
CA LYS A 89 -8.67 -2.22 7.51
C LYS A 89 -8.91 -3.65 7.98
N LYS A 90 -7.84 -4.44 8.03
CA LYS A 90 -7.92 -5.82 8.50
C LYS A 90 -8.35 -5.84 9.97
N LYS A 91 -9.37 -6.63 10.29
CA LYS A 91 -9.78 -6.87 11.67
C LYS A 91 -9.00 -8.06 12.22
N ASN A 92 -8.54 -7.91 13.44
CA ASN A 92 -7.91 -9.00 14.17
C ASN A 92 -8.93 -9.72 15.03
#